data_5e2a0f0ee3d9b01798770db7b7949993
#
_entry.id   5e2a0f0ee3d9b01798770db7b7949993
#
_cell.length_a   1.000
_cell.length_b   1.000
_cell.length_c   1.000
_cell.angle_alpha   90.00
_cell.angle_beta   90.00
_cell.angle_gamma   90.00
#
_symmetry.space_group_name_H-M   'P 1'
#
loop_
_entity.id
_entity.type
_entity.pdbx_description
1 polymer ?
#
loop_
_entity_poly.entity_id
_entity_poly.type
_entity_poly.pdbx_seq_one_letter_code
_entity_poly.pdbx_strand_id
1 'polypeptide(L)'
;RGSRVAVGCGLGPPESMGRGAQMHWYARWGLRVAAGFSPVSRWLLALFALGVRSVGERGYELWVRRYSAADREVLQRPEVRSLLLAAFREGARNGGAALAEDLALLARPWDFPLDGVQVPVDLWHGEADAVVPPEMGRYVASRLKNCRARFLPGEGHFSLPLAHMDVILSALVR
;
A
#
# COMPACT_ATOMS: atom_id res chain seq x y z
N ARG A 1 -4.97 29.86 3.59
CA ARG A 1 -4.40 28.86 2.66
C ARG A 1 -5.22 27.60 2.82
N GLY A 2 -5.90 27.14 1.79
CA GLY A 2 -6.70 25.91 1.83
C GLY A 2 -5.79 24.69 2.02
N SER A 3 -6.20 23.77 2.91
CA SER A 3 -5.52 22.48 3.06
C SER A 3 -5.68 21.65 1.78
N ARG A 4 -4.64 21.01 1.32
CA ARG A 4 -4.63 20.10 0.17
C ARG A 4 -3.98 18.78 0.58
N VAL A 5 -4.42 17.68 0.01
CA VAL A 5 -3.94 16.34 0.33
C VAL A 5 -3.38 15.68 -0.93
N ALA A 6 -2.23 15.02 -0.82
CA ALA A 6 -1.74 14.11 -1.84
C ALA A 6 -1.82 12.67 -1.32
N VAL A 7 -2.31 11.75 -2.16
CA VAL A 7 -2.41 10.32 -1.90
C VAL A 7 -1.63 9.59 -2.98
N GLY A 8 -0.62 8.82 -2.59
CA GLY A 8 0.15 7.96 -3.50
C GLY A 8 -0.11 6.49 -3.22
N CYS A 9 -0.52 5.71 -4.22
CA CYS A 9 -0.74 4.26 -4.13
C CYS A 9 -1.62 3.84 -2.92
N GLY A 10 -2.62 4.68 -2.60
CA GLY A 10 -3.47 4.51 -1.42
C GLY A 10 -4.39 3.29 -1.52
N LEU A 11 -4.51 2.54 -0.42
CA LEU A 11 -5.51 1.48 -0.29
C LEU A 11 -6.90 2.12 -0.29
N GLY A 12 -7.83 1.51 -1.01
CA GLY A 12 -9.25 1.87 -0.96
C GLY A 12 -10.01 1.02 0.07
N PRO A 13 -11.28 1.37 0.34
CA PRO A 13 -12.13 0.58 1.23
C PRO A 13 -12.34 -0.85 0.65
N PRO A 14 -12.70 -1.84 1.49
CA PRO A 14 -12.81 -3.24 1.06
C PRO A 14 -13.72 -3.47 -0.16
N GLU A 15 -14.79 -2.72 -0.29
CA GLU A 15 -15.71 -2.79 -1.44
C GLU A 15 -15.08 -2.33 -2.76
N SER A 16 -14.00 -1.53 -2.71
CA SER A 16 -13.22 -1.12 -3.89
C SER A 16 -12.41 -2.26 -4.51
N MET A 17 -12.27 -3.37 -3.77
CA MET A 17 -11.55 -4.55 -4.20
C MET A 17 -12.39 -5.36 -5.19
N GLY A 18 -12.40 -4.96 -6.44
CA GLY A 18 -13.11 -5.65 -7.53
C GLY A 18 -12.69 -7.13 -7.66
N ARG A 19 -13.58 -7.97 -8.22
CA ARG A 19 -13.33 -9.42 -8.40
C ARG A 19 -12.12 -9.73 -9.30
N GLY A 20 -11.67 -8.78 -10.12
CA GLY A 20 -10.55 -8.90 -11.04
C GLY A 20 -9.26 -8.20 -10.59
N ALA A 21 -9.23 -7.59 -9.41
CA ALA A 21 -8.06 -6.84 -8.95
C ALA A 21 -6.82 -7.74 -8.84
N GLN A 22 -5.76 -7.38 -9.54
CA GLN A 22 -4.47 -8.09 -9.53
C GLN A 22 -3.65 -7.68 -8.31
N MET A 23 -4.06 -8.13 -7.14
CA MET A 23 -3.32 -7.93 -5.89
C MET A 23 -2.42 -9.12 -5.61
N HIS A 24 -1.21 -8.88 -5.15
CA HIS A 24 -0.32 -9.94 -4.67
C HIS A 24 -1.03 -10.84 -3.66
N TRP A 25 -0.88 -12.16 -3.81
CA TRP A 25 -1.56 -13.16 -3.01
C TRP A 25 -1.37 -12.98 -1.51
N TYR A 26 -0.18 -12.57 -1.05
CA TYR A 26 0.12 -12.35 0.37
C TYR A 26 -0.62 -11.13 0.94
N ALA A 27 -0.77 -10.05 0.15
CA ALA A 27 -1.53 -8.88 0.57
C ALA A 27 -3.03 -9.23 0.68
N ARG A 28 -3.56 -9.92 -0.33
CA ARG A 28 -4.95 -10.44 -0.30
C ARG A 28 -5.19 -11.42 0.84
N TRP A 29 -4.23 -12.30 1.11
CA TRP A 29 -4.29 -13.26 2.22
C TRP A 29 -4.28 -12.53 3.56
N GLY A 30 -3.37 -11.58 3.75
CA GLY A 30 -3.26 -10.77 4.97
C GLY A 30 -4.57 -10.06 5.31
N LEU A 31 -5.17 -9.38 4.34
CA LEU A 31 -6.47 -8.70 4.52
C LEU A 31 -7.60 -9.69 4.84
N ARG A 32 -7.66 -10.85 4.18
CA ARG A 32 -8.68 -11.87 4.47
C ARG A 32 -8.54 -12.49 5.85
N VAL A 33 -7.31 -12.80 6.25
CA VAL A 33 -7.03 -13.33 7.59
C VAL A 33 -7.38 -12.30 8.66
N ALA A 34 -7.02 -11.04 8.43
CA ALA A 34 -7.33 -9.94 9.33
C ALA A 34 -8.83 -9.65 9.46
N ALA A 35 -9.58 -9.75 8.36
CA ALA A 35 -11.04 -9.59 8.37
C ALA A 35 -11.76 -10.61 9.27
N GLY A 36 -11.17 -11.80 9.44
CA GLY A 36 -11.70 -12.85 10.33
C GLY A 36 -11.55 -12.57 11.82
N PHE A 37 -10.76 -11.58 12.20
CA PHE A 37 -10.42 -11.12 13.57
C PHE A 37 -10.66 -12.15 14.68
N SER A 38 -9.90 -13.24 14.65
CA SER A 38 -9.96 -14.33 15.63
C SER A 38 -8.59 -14.55 16.30
N PRO A 39 -8.50 -15.25 17.44
CA PRO A 39 -7.21 -15.62 18.02
C PRO A 39 -6.31 -16.38 17.03
N VAL A 40 -6.90 -17.20 16.16
CA VAL A 40 -6.18 -17.95 15.12
C VAL A 40 -5.59 -17.00 14.07
N SER A 41 -6.36 -16.01 13.61
CA SER A 41 -5.87 -15.03 12.64
C SER A 41 -4.71 -14.20 13.22
N ARG A 42 -4.80 -13.79 14.49
CA ARG A 42 -3.71 -13.10 15.19
C ARG A 42 -2.45 -13.96 15.27
N TRP A 43 -2.59 -15.23 15.57
CA TRP A 43 -1.46 -16.17 15.62
C TRP A 43 -0.81 -16.38 14.26
N LEU A 44 -1.61 -16.55 13.20
CA LEU A 44 -1.11 -16.66 11.81
C LEU A 44 -0.35 -15.39 11.37
N LEU A 45 -0.86 -14.22 11.70
CA LEU A 45 -0.19 -12.95 11.40
C LEU A 45 1.08 -12.76 12.25
N ALA A 46 1.11 -13.26 13.48
CA ALA A 46 2.31 -13.27 14.31
C ALA A 46 3.42 -14.15 13.70
N LEU A 47 3.07 -15.34 13.20
CA LEU A 47 4.02 -16.20 12.48
C LEU A 47 4.52 -15.54 11.18
N PHE A 48 3.64 -14.89 10.44
CA PHE A 48 4.02 -14.13 9.25
C PHE A 48 5.00 -13.00 9.59
N ALA A 49 4.74 -12.24 10.66
CA ALA A 49 5.62 -11.17 11.13
C ALA A 49 7.00 -11.69 11.56
N LEU A 50 7.06 -12.87 12.20
CA LEU A 50 8.34 -13.52 12.50
C LEU A 50 9.11 -13.87 11.23
N GLY A 51 8.43 -14.38 10.20
CA GLY A 51 9.02 -14.62 8.89
C GLY A 51 9.56 -13.33 8.27
N VAL A 52 8.79 -12.25 8.28
CA VAL A 52 9.20 -10.93 7.77
C VAL A 52 10.40 -10.38 8.52
N ARG A 53 10.42 -10.49 9.86
CA ARG A 53 11.56 -10.07 10.69
C ARG A 53 12.86 -10.79 10.33
N SER A 54 12.74 -12.05 9.93
CA SER A 54 13.87 -12.92 9.58
C SER A 54 14.27 -12.85 8.11
N VAL A 55 13.64 -11.97 7.32
CA VAL A 55 13.97 -11.80 5.91
C VAL A 55 15.40 -11.30 5.78
N GLY A 56 16.26 -12.17 5.23
CA GLY A 56 17.62 -11.84 4.83
C GLY A 56 17.68 -11.43 3.36
N GLU A 57 18.90 -11.18 2.88
CA GLU A 57 19.21 -10.76 1.52
C GLU A 57 18.52 -11.61 0.45
N ARG A 58 18.62 -12.94 0.56
CA ARG A 58 18.01 -13.87 -0.42
C ARG A 58 16.49 -13.81 -0.42
N GLY A 59 15.89 -13.68 0.76
CA GLY A 59 14.43 -13.53 0.88
C GLY A 59 13.95 -12.24 0.26
N TYR A 60 14.68 -11.14 0.47
CA TYR A 60 14.41 -9.85 -0.16
C TYR A 60 14.46 -9.94 -1.70
N GLU A 61 15.50 -10.55 -2.26
CA GLU A 61 15.64 -10.73 -3.71
C GLU A 61 14.48 -11.53 -4.32
N LEU A 62 14.07 -12.62 -3.66
CA LEU A 62 12.93 -13.43 -4.10
C LEU A 62 11.61 -12.64 -4.02
N TRP A 63 11.47 -11.78 -3.02
CA TRP A 63 10.32 -10.91 -2.88
C TRP A 63 10.28 -9.85 -3.99
N VAL A 64 11.40 -9.15 -4.25
CA VAL A 64 11.54 -8.12 -5.28
C VAL A 64 11.21 -8.65 -6.69
N ARG A 65 11.59 -9.89 -7.01
CA ARG A 65 11.33 -10.48 -8.34
C ARG A 65 9.86 -10.53 -8.75
N ARG A 66 8.93 -10.38 -7.80
CA ARG A 66 7.49 -10.46 -8.03
C ARG A 66 6.85 -9.13 -8.45
N TYR A 67 7.61 -8.05 -8.40
CA TYR A 67 7.13 -6.70 -8.67
C TYR A 67 7.29 -6.28 -10.14
N SER A 68 6.69 -5.16 -10.50
CA SER A 68 6.83 -4.54 -11.81
C SER A 68 8.30 -4.25 -12.15
N ALA A 69 8.62 -4.00 -13.41
CA ALA A 69 9.99 -3.67 -13.81
C ALA A 69 10.48 -2.40 -13.09
N ALA A 70 9.64 -1.35 -13.04
CA ALA A 70 9.96 -0.10 -12.37
C ALA A 70 10.15 -0.29 -10.85
N ASP A 71 9.27 -1.06 -10.20
CA ASP A 71 9.46 -1.39 -8.79
C ASP A 71 10.77 -2.13 -8.53
N ARG A 72 11.10 -3.12 -9.36
CA ARG A 72 12.35 -3.87 -9.22
C ARG A 72 13.57 -2.96 -9.32
N GLU A 73 13.56 -2.01 -10.23
CA GLU A 73 14.66 -1.06 -10.41
C GLU A 73 14.91 -0.24 -9.14
N VAL A 74 13.86 0.34 -8.55
CA VAL A 74 14.01 1.16 -7.34
C VAL A 74 14.30 0.32 -6.10
N LEU A 75 13.70 -0.87 -5.99
CA LEU A 75 13.91 -1.79 -4.86
C LEU A 75 15.31 -2.42 -4.83
N GLN A 76 16.01 -2.48 -5.97
CA GLN A 76 17.39 -2.97 -6.03
C GLN A 76 18.43 -1.91 -5.65
N ARG A 77 18.05 -0.63 -5.51
CA ARG A 77 18.97 0.42 -5.05
C ARG A 77 19.43 0.12 -3.63
N PRO A 78 20.73 0.16 -3.34
CA PRO A 78 21.28 -0.23 -2.02
C PRO A 78 20.64 0.53 -0.85
N GLU A 79 20.41 1.82 -1.00
CA GLU A 79 19.79 2.68 0.00
C GLU A 79 18.34 2.31 0.26
N VAL A 80 17.55 2.03 -0.79
CA VAL A 80 16.14 1.60 -0.67
C VAL A 80 16.06 0.23 -0.03
N ARG A 81 16.92 -0.70 -0.46
CA ARG A 81 17.02 -2.05 0.10
C ARG A 81 17.29 -2.02 1.60
N SER A 82 18.31 -1.26 2.02
CA SER A 82 18.69 -1.17 3.42
C SER A 82 17.58 -0.53 4.26
N LEU A 83 16.93 0.51 3.75
CA LEU A 83 15.80 1.15 4.39
C LEU A 83 14.61 0.19 4.59
N LEU A 84 14.23 -0.56 3.55
CA LEU A 84 13.11 -1.49 3.63
C LEU A 84 13.39 -2.68 4.53
N LEU A 85 14.61 -3.24 4.51
CA LEU A 85 15.00 -4.30 5.44
C LEU A 85 14.95 -3.81 6.89
N ALA A 86 15.39 -2.59 7.16
CA ALA A 86 15.27 -1.97 8.47
C ALA A 86 13.80 -1.76 8.88
N ALA A 87 12.98 -1.25 7.96
CA ALA A 87 11.54 -1.05 8.18
C ALA A 87 10.79 -2.36 8.45
N PHE A 88 11.09 -3.42 7.74
CA PHE A 88 10.52 -4.75 7.98
C PHE A 88 10.86 -5.29 9.38
N ARG A 89 12.13 -5.13 9.80
CA ARG A 89 12.56 -5.56 11.13
C ARG A 89 11.89 -4.75 12.23
N GLU A 90 11.80 -3.45 12.05
CA GLU A 90 11.18 -2.53 13.02
C GLU A 90 9.66 -2.76 13.09
N GLY A 91 8.96 -2.84 11.96
CA GLY A 91 7.52 -3.11 11.91
C GLY A 91 7.13 -4.46 12.54
N ALA A 92 8.04 -5.44 12.50
CA ALA A 92 7.84 -6.75 13.14
C ALA A 92 8.43 -6.85 14.55
N ARG A 93 8.97 -5.75 15.13
CA ARG A 93 9.68 -5.77 16.42
C ARG A 93 8.83 -6.28 17.56
N ASN A 94 7.57 -5.85 17.62
CA ASN A 94 6.62 -6.22 18.68
C ASN A 94 5.79 -7.48 18.32
N GLY A 95 6.30 -8.31 17.39
CA GLY A 95 5.55 -9.47 16.90
C GLY A 95 4.43 -9.08 15.93
N GLY A 96 3.50 -10.00 15.68
CA GLY A 96 2.43 -9.79 14.70
C GLY A 96 1.20 -9.03 15.22
N ALA A 97 1.16 -8.63 16.50
CA ALA A 97 -0.04 -8.03 17.06
C ALA A 97 -0.38 -6.68 16.42
N ALA A 98 0.59 -5.77 16.34
CA ALA A 98 0.39 -4.47 15.70
C ALA A 98 0.02 -4.62 14.22
N LEU A 99 0.73 -5.47 13.48
CA LEU A 99 0.41 -5.79 12.09
C LEU A 99 -1.02 -6.35 11.94
N ALA A 100 -1.44 -7.21 12.88
CA ALA A 100 -2.79 -7.78 12.88
C ALA A 100 -3.86 -6.70 13.10
N GLU A 101 -3.61 -5.77 14.00
CA GLU A 101 -4.51 -4.64 14.27
C GLU A 101 -4.62 -3.70 13.08
N ASP A 102 -3.50 -3.31 12.48
CA ASP A 102 -3.47 -2.46 11.28
C ASP A 102 -4.21 -3.11 10.11
N LEU A 103 -3.92 -4.37 9.82
CA LEU A 103 -4.60 -5.10 8.76
C LEU A 103 -6.10 -5.29 9.04
N ALA A 104 -6.49 -5.48 10.31
CA ALA A 104 -7.89 -5.57 10.70
C ALA A 104 -8.63 -4.24 10.49
N LEU A 105 -7.98 -3.12 10.78
CA LEU A 105 -8.53 -1.78 10.49
C LEU A 105 -8.69 -1.56 8.97
N LEU A 106 -7.68 -1.91 8.19
CA LEU A 106 -7.70 -1.79 6.73
C LEU A 106 -8.75 -2.71 6.06
N ALA A 107 -9.08 -3.84 6.70
CA ALA A 107 -10.06 -4.79 6.20
C ALA A 107 -11.52 -4.46 6.56
N ARG A 108 -11.76 -3.44 7.38
CA ARG A 108 -13.11 -2.99 7.76
C ARG A 108 -13.66 -1.98 6.76
N PRO A 109 -15.00 -1.92 6.59
CA PRO A 109 -15.64 -0.79 5.91
C PRO A 109 -15.21 0.53 6.56
N TRP A 110 -15.05 1.56 5.75
CA TRP A 110 -14.75 2.88 6.26
C TRP A 110 -16.02 3.51 6.83
N ASP A 111 -15.94 4.07 8.06
CA ASP A 111 -17.08 4.63 8.77
C ASP A 111 -17.42 6.06 8.33
N PHE A 112 -16.90 6.48 7.16
CA PHE A 112 -17.18 7.80 6.59
C PHE A 112 -17.39 7.72 5.07
N PRO A 113 -18.28 8.55 4.50
CA PRO A 113 -18.48 8.62 3.07
C PRO A 113 -17.35 9.43 2.40
N LEU A 114 -16.77 8.91 1.32
CA LEU A 114 -15.71 9.60 0.56
C LEU A 114 -16.17 10.92 -0.05
N ASP A 115 -17.44 11.05 -0.42
CA ASP A 115 -18.04 12.28 -0.94
C ASP A 115 -18.19 13.38 0.12
N GLY A 116 -18.03 13.05 1.40
CA GLY A 116 -17.92 13.97 2.52
C GLY A 116 -16.59 14.71 2.60
N VAL A 117 -15.55 14.24 1.89
CA VAL A 117 -14.23 14.88 1.87
C VAL A 117 -14.28 16.15 1.03
N GLN A 118 -14.11 17.31 1.70
CA GLN A 118 -14.22 18.63 1.07
C GLN A 118 -12.88 19.17 0.57
N VAL A 119 -11.76 18.74 1.16
CA VAL A 119 -10.42 19.20 0.76
C VAL A 119 -10.06 18.71 -0.64
N PRO A 120 -9.35 19.51 -1.44
CA PRO A 120 -8.80 19.04 -2.72
C PRO A 120 -7.83 17.89 -2.51
N VAL A 121 -8.00 16.81 -3.27
CA VAL A 121 -7.15 15.62 -3.23
C VAL A 121 -6.44 15.43 -4.57
N ASP A 122 -5.11 15.41 -4.56
CA ASP A 122 -4.30 14.95 -5.68
C ASP A 122 -3.97 13.47 -5.46
N LEU A 123 -4.56 12.58 -6.25
CA LEU A 123 -4.37 11.14 -6.17
C LEU A 123 -3.42 10.67 -7.26
N TRP A 124 -2.39 9.93 -6.85
CA TRP A 124 -1.39 9.35 -7.74
C TRP A 124 -1.37 7.84 -7.57
N HIS A 125 -1.41 7.09 -8.67
CA HIS A 125 -1.40 5.63 -8.62
C HIS A 125 -0.64 5.04 -9.78
N GLY A 126 0.17 3.99 -9.52
CA GLY A 126 0.87 3.25 -10.56
C GLY A 126 -0.07 2.24 -11.23
N GLU A 127 -0.11 2.20 -12.55
CA GLU A 127 -0.95 1.22 -13.26
C GLU A 127 -0.43 -0.22 -13.15
N ALA A 128 0.86 -0.39 -12.82
CA ALA A 128 1.49 -1.68 -12.56
C ALA A 128 1.60 -2.02 -11.05
N ASP A 129 0.83 -1.31 -10.19
CA ASP A 129 0.80 -1.57 -8.76
C ASP A 129 0.06 -2.89 -8.47
N ALA A 130 0.81 -3.89 -8.02
CA ALA A 130 0.29 -5.20 -7.64
C ALA A 130 0.17 -5.38 -6.11
N VAL A 131 0.55 -4.38 -5.32
CA VAL A 131 0.33 -4.35 -3.86
C VAL A 131 -1.05 -3.80 -3.57
N VAL A 132 -1.32 -2.60 -4.10
CA VAL A 132 -2.63 -1.95 -4.07
C VAL A 132 -3.08 -1.78 -5.52
N PRO A 133 -4.03 -2.58 -6.00
CA PRO A 133 -4.47 -2.51 -7.40
C PRO A 133 -5.00 -1.13 -7.78
N PRO A 134 -4.69 -0.64 -9.00
CA PRO A 134 -5.12 0.69 -9.46
C PRO A 134 -6.63 0.87 -9.49
N GLU A 135 -7.40 -0.22 -9.54
CA GLU A 135 -8.87 -0.19 -9.43
C GLU A 135 -9.33 0.41 -8.11
N MET A 136 -8.59 0.19 -7.02
CA MET A 136 -8.89 0.81 -5.72
C MET A 136 -8.70 2.33 -5.78
N GLY A 137 -7.62 2.80 -6.40
CA GLY A 137 -7.40 4.22 -6.65
C GLY A 137 -8.49 4.84 -7.53
N ARG A 138 -8.90 4.13 -8.59
CA ARG A 138 -10.00 4.58 -9.47
C ARG A 138 -11.33 4.66 -8.72
N TYR A 139 -11.62 3.69 -7.86
CA TYR A 139 -12.80 3.72 -7.02
C TYR A 139 -12.79 4.94 -6.09
N VAL A 140 -11.70 5.16 -5.35
CA VAL A 140 -11.56 6.31 -4.45
C VAL A 140 -11.71 7.62 -5.22
N ALA A 141 -11.03 7.76 -6.35
CA ALA A 141 -11.11 8.95 -7.20
C ALA A 141 -12.54 9.23 -7.68
N SER A 142 -13.31 8.18 -8.01
CA SER A 142 -14.70 8.33 -8.49
C SER A 142 -15.69 8.77 -7.41
N ARG A 143 -15.33 8.59 -6.14
CA ARG A 143 -16.19 8.94 -4.99
C ARG A 143 -15.84 10.29 -4.38
N LEU A 144 -14.64 10.80 -4.58
CA LEU A 144 -14.21 12.10 -4.08
C LEU A 144 -14.75 13.23 -4.98
N LYS A 145 -15.36 14.25 -4.39
CA LYS A 145 -15.89 15.42 -5.14
C LYS A 145 -14.79 16.29 -5.73
N ASN A 146 -13.70 16.47 -5.00
CA ASN A 146 -12.60 17.35 -5.35
C ASN A 146 -11.31 16.53 -5.54
N CYS A 147 -11.29 15.62 -6.53
CA CYS A 147 -10.15 14.76 -6.80
C CYS A 147 -9.52 15.03 -8.16
N ARG A 148 -8.21 15.21 -8.19
CA ARG A 148 -7.40 15.19 -9.39
C ARG A 148 -6.56 13.90 -9.38
N ALA A 149 -7.03 12.89 -10.12
CA ALA A 149 -6.38 11.58 -10.17
C ALA A 149 -5.40 11.47 -11.35
N ARG A 150 -4.25 10.86 -11.12
CA ARG A 150 -3.23 10.54 -12.12
C ARG A 150 -2.82 9.08 -11.97
N PHE A 151 -3.01 8.33 -13.05
CA PHE A 151 -2.60 6.93 -13.15
C PHE A 151 -1.40 6.85 -14.09
N LEU A 152 -0.24 6.42 -13.57
CA LEU A 152 1.02 6.44 -14.31
C LEU A 152 1.32 5.07 -14.90
N PRO A 153 1.33 4.93 -16.25
CA PRO A 153 1.66 3.68 -16.92
C PRO A 153 3.07 3.20 -16.54
N GLY A 154 3.20 1.91 -16.29
CA GLY A 154 4.48 1.27 -15.97
C GLY A 154 4.93 1.42 -14.52
N GLU A 155 4.46 2.44 -13.79
CA GLU A 155 4.79 2.62 -12.38
C GLU A 155 4.09 1.61 -11.48
N GLY A 156 4.79 1.18 -10.45
CA GLY A 156 4.27 0.26 -9.44
C GLY A 156 4.05 0.96 -8.09
N HIS A 157 4.04 0.16 -7.03
CA HIS A 157 3.79 0.62 -5.67
C HIS A 157 4.95 1.42 -5.06
N PHE A 158 6.16 0.99 -5.33
CA PHE A 158 7.38 1.58 -4.78
C PHE A 158 8.02 2.58 -5.74
N SER A 159 7.95 2.31 -7.03
CA SER A 159 8.55 3.19 -8.04
C SER A 159 7.84 4.54 -8.09
N LEU A 160 6.52 4.57 -8.05
CA LEU A 160 5.76 5.81 -8.12
C LEU A 160 6.19 6.83 -7.05
N PRO A 161 6.15 6.55 -5.74
CA PRO A 161 6.57 7.54 -4.75
C PRO A 161 8.08 7.86 -4.84
N LEU A 162 8.94 6.87 -5.15
CA LEU A 162 10.39 7.07 -5.17
C LEU A 162 10.88 7.83 -6.41
N ALA A 163 10.18 7.72 -7.55
CA ALA A 163 10.55 8.41 -8.77
C ALA A 163 9.85 9.78 -8.94
N HIS A 164 8.69 9.98 -8.31
CA HIS A 164 7.84 11.16 -8.53
C HIS A 164 7.60 11.99 -7.27
N MET A 165 8.34 11.77 -6.18
CA MET A 165 8.15 12.45 -4.90
C MET A 165 8.17 13.98 -5.05
N ASP A 166 9.11 14.53 -5.80
CA ASP A 166 9.25 15.98 -6.00
C ASP A 166 8.00 16.58 -6.66
N VAL A 167 7.44 15.87 -7.64
CA VAL A 167 6.23 16.31 -8.35
C VAL A 167 5.00 16.21 -7.43
N ILE A 168 4.91 15.14 -6.64
CA ILE A 168 3.83 14.92 -5.68
C ILE A 168 3.86 16.00 -4.59
N LEU A 169 5.02 16.27 -4.01
CA LEU A 169 5.19 17.31 -2.99
C LEU A 169 4.95 18.72 -3.54
N SER A 170 5.40 18.99 -4.77
CA SER A 170 5.15 20.26 -5.45
C SER A 170 3.66 20.56 -5.65
N ALA A 171 2.83 19.52 -5.76
CA ALA A 171 1.38 19.69 -5.88
C ALA A 171 0.73 20.18 -4.58
N LEU A 172 1.36 19.94 -3.41
CA LEU A 172 0.84 20.36 -2.11
C LEU A 172 1.09 21.85 -1.79
N VAL A 173 2.07 22.47 -2.45
CA VAL A 173 2.46 23.87 -2.17
C VAL A 173 1.87 24.89 -3.15
N ARG A 174 1.11 24.42 -4.13
CA ARG A 174 0.34 25.21 -5.09
C ARG A 174 -1.11 25.39 -4.61
#